data_60ffff32c78f5d51a980cf11a66d8cac
#
_entry.id   60ffff32c78f5d51a980cf11a66d8cac
#
_cell.length_a   1.000
_cell.length_b   1.000
_cell.length_c   1.000
_cell.angle_alpha   90.00
_cell.angle_beta   90.00
_cell.angle_gamma   90.00
#
_symmetry.space_group_name_H-M   'P 1'
#
loop_
_entity.id
_entity.type
_entity.pdbx_description
1 polymer ?
#
loop_
_entity_poly.entity_id
_entity_poly.type
_entity_poly.pdbx_seq_one_letter_code
_entity_poly.pdbx_strand_id
1 'polypeptide(L)'
;MRRSLATCARARASASLNIGALSLTLALTGCTIGPNYSREAAPVPTHFKELRGWKRATPIDDVARGDWWKVYKDGALDTLLPQIEVSNQTVAAAAAAYEEARAVIREAQAALFPVGTAGYNVTRTRTGPLAVGSNTSAGAGSFGGVTGGRGAIYRTTYTVPISGTWDLDVWGRVRRQIEANTSGAQASAADLDNAKLAAQAQLAIAYFNLRASDSLIALLASTIVEYKKTYDIVNNQFKAGYAVTAGDVATADAQIATTEAQLANARMLRAQFEHAIAVLTGRPPAELGIGPRNLGQHIPKTPVTVPSVLLERRPDIAAAERTMQEQNALIGVTEAAWFPDVSLSAVIQYIGPIPLPLNISRSVASIAANATETFFNGGLTAAQVDAARAAYWQSIANYRQTVLTAFQQVEDELAAIRYLSRQVEQEQRAVADQRTAVNVFLNQFRAGTVAFTTVVVAEIQLLADQEAELTARQNLFLASVNLIVALGGGWDTLLLPTQVQLQHDFSLLPQLESQPSPVETIPSDILVPPPLAPPPAEQQ
;
A
#
# COMPACT_ATOMS: atom_id res chain seq x y z
N MET A 1 27.95 -41.89 -62.54
CA MET A 1 28.73 -40.88 -61.78
C MET A 1 28.09 -39.48 -61.69
N ARG A 2 26.82 -39.22 -62.03
CA ARG A 2 26.15 -37.89 -61.94
C ARG A 2 25.12 -37.73 -60.84
N ARG A 3 24.87 -38.78 -60.02
CA ARG A 3 23.90 -38.71 -58.92
C ARG A 3 24.50 -38.50 -57.52
N SER A 4 25.83 -38.60 -57.36
CA SER A 4 26.45 -38.45 -56.03
C SER A 4 26.91 -37.00 -55.69
N LEU A 5 26.98 -36.11 -56.69
CA LEU A 5 27.36 -34.69 -56.44
C LEU A 5 26.22 -33.79 -56.00
N ALA A 6 24.98 -34.16 -56.32
CA ALA A 6 23.80 -33.34 -55.89
C ALA A 6 23.41 -33.57 -54.43
N THR A 7 23.72 -34.73 -53.86
CA THR A 7 23.44 -35.04 -52.44
C THR A 7 24.44 -34.41 -51.49
N CYS A 8 25.70 -34.25 -51.90
CA CYS A 8 26.73 -33.57 -51.07
C CYS A 8 26.54 -32.05 -51.00
N ALA A 9 26.04 -31.43 -52.07
CA ALA A 9 25.78 -29.98 -52.08
C ALA A 9 24.57 -29.61 -51.21
N ARG A 10 23.52 -30.47 -51.18
CA ARG A 10 22.36 -30.26 -50.25
C ARG A 10 22.70 -30.52 -48.79
N ALA A 11 23.57 -31.48 -48.48
CA ALA A 11 24.04 -31.72 -47.12
C ALA A 11 24.92 -30.59 -46.56
N ARG A 12 25.74 -29.95 -47.43
CA ARG A 12 26.55 -28.78 -47.02
C ARG A 12 25.71 -27.51 -46.83
N ALA A 13 24.67 -27.28 -47.63
CA ALA A 13 23.79 -26.14 -47.49
C ALA A 13 22.90 -26.27 -46.23
N SER A 14 22.44 -27.46 -45.89
CA SER A 14 21.66 -27.68 -44.64
C SER A 14 22.53 -27.63 -43.38
N ALA A 15 23.80 -28.06 -43.45
CA ALA A 15 24.73 -27.96 -42.32
C ALA A 15 25.13 -26.49 -42.03
N SER A 16 25.34 -25.68 -43.06
CA SER A 16 25.66 -24.25 -42.90
C SER A 16 24.43 -23.44 -42.39
N LEU A 17 23.21 -23.81 -42.79
CA LEU A 17 21.98 -23.18 -42.26
C LEU A 17 21.75 -23.52 -40.78
N ASN A 18 22.03 -24.79 -40.40
CA ASN A 18 21.91 -25.23 -39.01
C ASN A 18 22.99 -24.64 -38.09
N ILE A 19 24.20 -24.45 -38.58
CA ILE A 19 25.26 -23.78 -37.81
C ILE A 19 24.96 -22.28 -37.67
N GLY A 20 24.42 -21.63 -38.70
CA GLY A 20 23.95 -20.25 -38.64
C GLY A 20 22.77 -20.05 -37.68
N ALA A 21 21.81 -20.98 -37.68
CA ALA A 21 20.68 -20.97 -36.75
C ALA A 21 21.13 -21.25 -35.29
N LEU A 22 22.09 -22.16 -35.09
CA LEU A 22 22.64 -22.47 -33.76
C LEU A 22 23.51 -21.32 -33.23
N SER A 23 24.24 -20.62 -34.10
CA SER A 23 25.02 -19.43 -33.75
C SER A 23 24.11 -18.25 -33.41
N LEU A 24 22.99 -18.11 -34.08
CA LEU A 24 21.99 -17.07 -33.82
C LEU A 24 21.24 -17.33 -32.50
N THR A 25 20.97 -18.60 -32.18
CA THR A 25 20.33 -18.96 -30.89
C THR A 25 21.31 -18.84 -29.71
N LEU A 26 22.62 -19.08 -29.89
CA LEU A 26 23.62 -18.80 -28.84
C LEU A 26 23.88 -17.29 -28.66
N ALA A 27 23.73 -16.49 -29.71
CA ALA A 27 23.84 -15.02 -29.61
C ALA A 27 22.63 -14.38 -28.92
N LEU A 28 21.48 -15.05 -28.88
CA LEU A 28 20.25 -14.59 -28.21
C LEU A 28 20.27 -14.83 -26.68
N THR A 29 21.20 -15.63 -26.15
CA THR A 29 21.53 -15.65 -24.72
C THR A 29 22.47 -14.49 -24.37
N GLY A 30 22.12 -13.27 -24.77
CA GLY A 30 22.92 -12.07 -24.54
C GLY A 30 23.22 -11.88 -23.05
N CYS A 31 24.49 -11.53 -22.75
CA CYS A 31 24.90 -11.19 -21.39
C CYS A 31 24.05 -10.01 -20.87
N THR A 32 23.40 -10.18 -19.74
CA THR A 32 22.79 -9.06 -19.03
C THR A 32 23.88 -8.32 -18.25
N ILE A 33 24.04 -7.02 -18.55
CA ILE A 33 25.00 -6.15 -17.87
C ILE A 33 24.46 -5.72 -16.52
N GLY A 34 25.37 -5.41 -15.58
CA GLY A 34 25.04 -4.95 -14.24
C GLY A 34 25.08 -6.04 -13.17
N PRO A 35 25.01 -5.65 -11.90
CA PRO A 35 25.08 -6.56 -10.77
C PRO A 35 23.80 -7.40 -10.66
N ASN A 36 23.96 -8.68 -10.34
CA ASN A 36 22.82 -9.49 -9.95
C ASN A 36 22.48 -9.22 -8.48
N TYR A 37 21.19 -9.15 -8.18
CA TYR A 37 20.74 -8.93 -6.82
C TYR A 37 21.16 -10.07 -5.90
N SER A 38 21.66 -9.73 -4.72
CA SER A 38 21.84 -10.63 -3.59
C SER A 38 21.23 -10.00 -2.36
N ARG A 39 20.47 -10.79 -1.60
CA ARG A 39 19.80 -10.29 -0.41
C ARG A 39 20.80 -9.73 0.60
N GLU A 40 20.60 -8.47 1.01
CA GLU A 40 21.42 -7.81 2.01
C GLU A 40 21.17 -8.38 3.41
N ALA A 41 22.23 -8.51 4.20
CA ALA A 41 22.09 -8.93 5.59
C ALA A 41 21.51 -7.79 6.44
N ALA A 42 20.36 -8.04 7.08
CA ALA A 42 19.81 -7.16 8.09
C ALA A 42 20.36 -7.53 9.48
N PRO A 43 20.54 -6.56 10.39
CA PRO A 43 20.90 -6.86 11.79
C PRO A 43 19.70 -7.51 12.49
N VAL A 44 19.76 -8.81 12.74
CA VAL A 44 18.70 -9.58 13.40
C VAL A 44 19.15 -9.97 14.79
N PRO A 45 18.46 -9.57 15.88
CA PRO A 45 18.77 -10.01 17.23
C PRO A 45 18.42 -11.48 17.40
N THR A 46 19.13 -12.17 18.28
CA THR A 46 18.90 -13.60 18.57
C THR A 46 17.60 -13.84 19.36
N HIS A 47 17.12 -12.84 20.08
CA HIS A 47 15.89 -12.89 20.89
C HIS A 47 15.41 -11.45 21.17
N PHE A 48 14.13 -11.31 21.45
CA PHE A 48 13.57 -10.06 21.95
C PHE A 48 13.95 -9.85 23.42
N LYS A 49 14.40 -8.63 23.78
CA LYS A 49 14.81 -8.26 25.14
C LYS A 49 13.64 -8.34 26.11
N GLU A 50 12.48 -7.86 25.69
CA GLU A 50 11.28 -7.78 26.53
C GLU A 50 10.45 -9.07 26.57
N LEU A 51 10.97 -10.16 26.00
CA LEU A 51 10.31 -11.48 26.00
C LEU A 51 10.32 -12.18 27.37
N ARG A 52 10.93 -11.59 28.42
CA ARG A 52 10.98 -12.18 29.77
C ARG A 52 9.57 -12.38 30.33
N GLY A 53 9.22 -13.63 30.65
CA GLY A 53 7.90 -14.00 31.17
C GLY A 53 6.90 -14.46 30.09
N TRP A 54 7.26 -14.39 28.81
CA TRP A 54 6.48 -14.95 27.72
C TRP A 54 6.94 -16.38 27.41
N LYS A 55 5.97 -17.27 27.20
CA LYS A 55 6.28 -18.63 26.75
C LYS A 55 6.57 -18.58 25.24
N ARG A 56 7.69 -19.16 24.80
CA ARG A 56 7.93 -19.35 23.36
C ARG A 56 6.71 -20.05 22.75
N ALA A 57 6.11 -19.45 21.73
CA ALA A 57 5.07 -20.12 20.98
C ALA A 57 5.71 -21.30 20.25
N THR A 58 5.13 -22.49 20.39
CA THR A 58 5.26 -23.49 19.33
C THR A 58 4.57 -22.91 18.12
N PRO A 59 5.20 -22.92 16.92
CA PRO A 59 4.54 -22.45 15.71
C PRO A 59 3.21 -23.19 15.56
N ILE A 60 2.10 -22.47 15.71
CA ILE A 60 0.78 -22.99 15.38
C ILE A 60 0.64 -22.67 13.90
N ASP A 61 1.16 -23.55 13.05
CA ASP A 61 1.10 -23.40 11.59
C ASP A 61 -0.33 -23.53 11.05
N ASP A 62 -1.27 -23.99 11.88
CA ASP A 62 -2.68 -24.22 11.52
C ASP A 62 -3.64 -23.04 11.84
N VAL A 63 -3.17 -21.95 12.44
CA VAL A 63 -4.05 -20.77 12.59
C VAL A 63 -4.20 -20.13 11.22
N ALA A 64 -5.44 -20.07 10.73
CA ALA A 64 -5.78 -19.42 9.46
C ALA A 64 -5.09 -18.05 9.36
N ARG A 65 -4.10 -17.95 8.46
CA ARG A 65 -3.35 -16.75 8.21
C ARG A 65 -4.31 -15.75 7.56
N GLY A 66 -4.50 -14.59 8.19
CA GLY A 66 -5.35 -13.53 7.68
C GLY A 66 -6.39 -13.00 8.67
N ASP A 67 -7.06 -13.85 9.42
CA ASP A 67 -8.12 -13.45 10.37
C ASP A 67 -7.59 -13.24 11.79
N TRP A 68 -6.54 -12.46 11.94
CA TRP A 68 -5.84 -12.24 13.21
C TRP A 68 -6.74 -11.74 14.35
N TRP A 69 -7.82 -11.05 14.03
CA TRP A 69 -8.76 -10.46 15.00
C TRP A 69 -9.65 -11.50 15.68
N LYS A 70 -9.79 -12.70 15.13
CA LYS A 70 -10.59 -13.78 15.73
C LYS A 70 -10.12 -14.20 17.12
N VAL A 71 -8.88 -13.85 17.48
CA VAL A 71 -8.35 -14.08 18.85
C VAL A 71 -9.14 -13.32 19.92
N TYR A 72 -9.81 -12.21 19.57
CA TYR A 72 -10.63 -11.41 20.48
C TYR A 72 -12.02 -12.01 20.74
N LYS A 73 -12.46 -12.96 19.89
CA LYS A 73 -13.77 -13.65 20.01
C LYS A 73 -14.93 -12.64 20.07
N ASP A 74 -14.88 -11.59 19.28
CA ASP A 74 -15.90 -10.54 19.22
C ASP A 74 -16.62 -10.56 17.87
N GLY A 75 -17.89 -10.99 17.86
CA GLY A 75 -18.67 -11.15 16.64
C GLY A 75 -18.91 -9.85 15.84
N ALA A 76 -18.90 -8.69 16.51
CA ALA A 76 -19.01 -7.41 15.79
C ALA A 76 -17.70 -7.11 15.04
N LEU A 77 -16.55 -7.39 15.66
CA LEU A 77 -15.25 -7.25 15.03
C LEU A 77 -15.11 -8.23 13.85
N ASP A 78 -15.60 -9.47 14.02
CA ASP A 78 -15.60 -10.51 12.97
C ASP A 78 -16.45 -10.12 11.74
N THR A 79 -17.46 -9.27 11.90
CA THR A 79 -18.31 -8.78 10.81
C THR A 79 -17.78 -7.50 10.16
N LEU A 80 -17.08 -6.65 10.90
CA LEU A 80 -16.60 -5.35 10.41
C LEU A 80 -15.27 -5.46 9.65
N LEU A 81 -14.31 -6.24 10.15
CA LEU A 81 -12.95 -6.29 9.58
C LEU A 81 -12.89 -6.85 8.15
N PRO A 82 -13.65 -7.88 7.76
CA PRO A 82 -13.68 -8.35 6.38
C PRO A 82 -14.20 -7.29 5.38
N GLN A 83 -15.02 -6.33 5.82
CA GLN A 83 -15.55 -5.29 4.95
C GLN A 83 -14.46 -4.34 4.43
N ILE A 84 -13.33 -4.23 5.13
CA ILE A 84 -12.19 -3.40 4.70
C ILE A 84 -11.66 -3.85 3.35
N GLU A 85 -11.54 -5.15 3.12
CA GLU A 85 -11.01 -5.68 1.86
C GLU A 85 -11.91 -5.37 0.66
N VAL A 86 -13.21 -5.22 0.90
CA VAL A 86 -14.21 -5.03 -0.14
C VAL A 86 -14.48 -3.57 -0.45
N SER A 87 -14.50 -2.71 0.59
CA SER A 87 -15.09 -1.36 0.45
C SER A 87 -14.19 -0.21 0.92
N ASN A 88 -13.03 -0.49 1.52
CA ASN A 88 -12.12 0.58 1.97
C ASN A 88 -11.44 1.25 0.78
N GLN A 89 -11.61 2.58 0.65
CA GLN A 89 -11.09 3.34 -0.48
C GLN A 89 -9.56 3.44 -0.52
N THR A 90 -8.89 3.40 0.63
CA THR A 90 -7.41 3.37 0.69
C THR A 90 -6.88 2.04 0.18
N VAL A 91 -7.54 0.93 0.53
CA VAL A 91 -7.19 -0.40 0.02
C VAL A 91 -7.47 -0.48 -1.48
N ALA A 92 -8.61 0.06 -1.95
CA ALA A 92 -8.93 0.13 -3.38
C ALA A 92 -7.90 0.95 -4.17
N ALA A 93 -7.43 2.07 -3.63
CA ALA A 93 -6.36 2.86 -4.25
C ALA A 93 -5.03 2.10 -4.33
N ALA A 94 -4.66 1.36 -3.29
CA ALA A 94 -3.47 0.51 -3.30
C ALA A 94 -3.59 -0.65 -4.30
N ALA A 95 -4.78 -1.25 -4.43
CA ALA A 95 -5.06 -2.27 -5.44
C ALA A 95 -4.92 -1.72 -6.86
N ALA A 96 -5.42 -0.51 -7.12
CA ALA A 96 -5.26 0.16 -8.41
C ALA A 96 -3.78 0.49 -8.72
N ALA A 97 -3.00 0.90 -7.71
CA ALA A 97 -1.56 1.12 -7.87
C ALA A 97 -0.79 -0.18 -8.19
N TYR A 98 -1.21 -1.30 -7.62
CA TYR A 98 -0.65 -2.60 -7.98
C TYR A 98 -0.98 -2.99 -9.43
N GLU A 99 -2.23 -2.78 -9.91
CA GLU A 99 -2.59 -3.02 -11.31
C GLU A 99 -1.84 -2.08 -12.27
N GLU A 100 -1.60 -0.82 -11.89
CA GLU A 100 -0.74 0.11 -12.63
C GLU A 100 0.68 -0.46 -12.77
N ALA A 101 1.29 -0.93 -11.66
CA ALA A 101 2.62 -1.52 -11.68
C ALA A 101 2.69 -2.77 -12.59
N ARG A 102 1.65 -3.59 -12.63
CA ARG A 102 1.53 -4.72 -13.58
C ARG A 102 1.46 -4.25 -15.04
N ALA A 103 0.76 -3.15 -15.31
CA ALA A 103 0.72 -2.57 -16.65
C ALA A 103 2.09 -2.04 -17.10
N VAL A 104 2.86 -1.45 -16.19
CA VAL A 104 4.23 -0.97 -16.45
C VAL A 104 5.20 -2.11 -16.80
N ILE A 105 5.00 -3.33 -16.26
CA ILE A 105 5.76 -4.51 -16.71
C ILE A 105 5.46 -4.81 -18.17
N ARG A 106 4.18 -4.81 -18.58
CA ARG A 106 3.78 -5.08 -19.98
C ARG A 106 4.31 -4.00 -20.92
N GLU A 107 4.35 -2.74 -20.50
CA GLU A 107 4.97 -1.63 -21.24
C GLU A 107 6.47 -1.91 -21.49
N ALA A 108 7.20 -2.31 -20.45
CA ALA A 108 8.61 -2.64 -20.60
C ALA A 108 8.82 -3.89 -21.50
N GLN A 109 7.96 -4.90 -21.40
CA GLN A 109 8.02 -6.08 -22.27
C GLN A 109 7.74 -5.74 -23.73
N ALA A 110 6.90 -4.75 -24.01
CA ALA A 110 6.62 -4.28 -25.37
C ALA A 110 7.89 -3.75 -26.06
N ALA A 111 8.85 -3.21 -25.31
CA ALA A 111 10.14 -2.75 -25.85
C ALA A 111 11.04 -3.87 -26.40
N LEU A 112 10.72 -5.15 -26.12
CA LEU A 112 11.41 -6.31 -26.74
C LEU A 112 10.95 -6.55 -28.18
N PHE A 113 9.87 -5.93 -28.64
CA PHE A 113 9.26 -6.16 -29.94
C PHE A 113 9.42 -4.96 -30.87
N PRO A 114 9.38 -5.15 -32.19
CA PRO A 114 9.46 -4.06 -33.14
C PRO A 114 8.22 -3.15 -33.07
N VAL A 115 8.47 -1.85 -33.22
CA VAL A 115 7.42 -0.84 -33.32
C VAL A 115 7.13 -0.55 -34.79
N GLY A 116 5.88 -0.76 -35.21
CA GLY A 116 5.42 -0.46 -36.56
C GLY A 116 4.67 0.87 -36.62
N THR A 117 5.02 1.74 -37.58
CA THR A 117 4.32 3.00 -37.82
C THR A 117 3.90 3.14 -39.27
N ALA A 118 2.73 3.74 -39.50
CA ALA A 118 2.26 4.11 -40.83
C ALA A 118 1.92 5.60 -40.83
N GLY A 119 2.35 6.31 -41.86
CA GLY A 119 2.12 7.74 -41.96
C GLY A 119 1.58 8.16 -43.34
N TYR A 120 1.00 9.34 -43.40
CA TYR A 120 0.63 10.00 -44.65
C TYR A 120 1.06 11.46 -44.58
N ASN A 121 2.02 11.82 -45.45
CA ASN A 121 2.60 13.16 -45.48
C ASN A 121 2.36 13.83 -46.84
N VAL A 122 1.91 15.08 -46.83
CA VAL A 122 1.78 15.91 -48.01
C VAL A 122 2.73 17.10 -47.85
N THR A 123 3.71 17.17 -48.71
CA THR A 123 4.67 18.28 -48.72
C THR A 123 4.50 19.10 -49.99
N ARG A 124 4.22 20.39 -49.86
CA ARG A 124 4.22 21.34 -50.96
C ARG A 124 5.47 22.22 -50.85
N THR A 125 6.41 22.01 -51.75
CA THR A 125 7.67 22.77 -51.79
C THR A 125 7.56 23.85 -52.86
N ARG A 126 7.96 25.07 -52.52
CA ARG A 126 8.15 26.17 -53.43
C ARG A 126 9.68 26.36 -53.63
N THR A 127 10.15 26.15 -54.85
CA THR A 127 11.54 26.41 -55.18
C THR A 127 11.60 27.76 -55.92
N GLY A 128 12.33 28.72 -55.36
CA GLY A 128 12.52 30.04 -55.97
C GLY A 128 13.50 29.95 -57.17
N PRO A 129 13.53 30.93 -58.05
CA PRO A 129 14.33 30.92 -59.26
C PRO A 129 15.84 30.86 -59.04
N LEU A 130 16.33 31.21 -57.85
CA LEU A 130 17.77 31.16 -57.50
C LEU A 130 18.28 29.78 -57.07
N ALA A 131 17.39 28.84 -56.72
CA ALA A 131 17.74 27.52 -56.24
C ALA A 131 17.96 26.48 -57.37
N VAL A 132 17.63 26.80 -58.60
CA VAL A 132 17.73 25.89 -59.77
C VAL A 132 19.15 25.81 -60.30
N GLY A 133 20.05 26.70 -59.86
CA GLY A 133 21.41 26.82 -60.40
C GLY A 133 22.57 26.16 -59.66
N SER A 134 22.37 25.53 -58.45
CA SER A 134 23.48 25.15 -57.61
C SER A 134 23.72 23.64 -57.37
N ASN A 135 23.00 22.75 -58.05
CA ASN A 135 23.21 21.30 -57.89
C ASN A 135 23.41 20.57 -59.22
N THR A 136 24.46 20.95 -59.94
CA THR A 136 24.98 20.14 -61.03
C THR A 136 26.42 19.68 -60.68
N SER A 137 26.54 18.75 -59.75
CA SER A 137 27.70 17.89 -59.66
C SER A 137 27.26 16.52 -59.13
N ALA A 138 27.04 15.64 -60.04
CA ALA A 138 27.35 14.22 -60.10
C ALA A 138 26.26 13.44 -60.86
N GLY A 139 26.65 12.91 -62.04
CA GLY A 139 26.06 11.70 -62.61
C GLY A 139 25.05 11.91 -63.72
N ALA A 140 25.60 12.03 -64.95
CA ALA A 140 25.13 11.53 -66.25
C ALA A 140 23.59 11.28 -66.41
N GLY A 141 22.96 12.17 -67.16
CA GLY A 141 21.62 11.98 -67.72
C GLY A 141 21.15 13.23 -68.41
N SER A 142 21.65 13.46 -69.64
CA SER A 142 21.23 14.54 -70.53
C SER A 142 19.75 14.47 -70.79
N PHE A 143 18.94 15.42 -70.29
CA PHE A 143 17.62 15.77 -70.82
C PHE A 143 17.50 17.28 -70.93
N GLY A 144 17.29 17.67 -72.17
CA GLY A 144 16.91 18.90 -72.80
C GLY A 144 16.79 20.17 -71.98
N GLY A 145 17.45 21.22 -72.45
CA GLY A 145 17.41 22.57 -71.89
C GLY A 145 16.00 23.04 -71.56
N VAL A 146 15.80 23.38 -70.34
CA VAL A 146 14.65 24.19 -69.91
C VAL A 146 15.16 25.61 -69.82
N THR A 147 14.81 26.42 -70.86
CA THR A 147 14.97 27.86 -70.88
C THR A 147 14.34 28.50 -69.64
N GLY A 148 15.09 29.32 -68.96
CA GLY A 148 14.76 29.95 -67.68
C GLY A 148 13.42 30.64 -67.62
N GLY A 149 12.46 30.00 -66.95
CA GLY A 149 11.25 30.63 -66.51
C GLY A 149 11.48 31.36 -65.19
N ARG A 150 11.20 32.66 -65.11
CA ARG A 150 11.29 33.51 -63.89
C ARG A 150 10.22 33.20 -62.85
N GLY A 151 9.66 32.02 -62.83
CA GLY A 151 8.58 31.62 -61.92
C GLY A 151 9.02 30.64 -60.81
N ALA A 152 8.41 30.75 -59.62
CA ALA A 152 8.59 29.77 -58.60
C ALA A 152 7.97 28.41 -59.01
N ILE A 153 8.71 27.32 -58.88
CA ILE A 153 8.21 25.97 -59.14
C ILE A 153 7.55 25.42 -57.86
N TYR A 154 6.29 25.08 -57.96
CA TYR A 154 5.56 24.39 -56.87
C TYR A 154 5.53 22.90 -57.17
N ARG A 155 6.00 22.13 -56.20
CA ARG A 155 5.95 20.67 -56.27
C ARG A 155 5.17 20.15 -55.06
N THR A 156 4.11 19.42 -55.29
CA THR A 156 3.39 18.69 -54.24
C THR A 156 3.86 17.24 -54.28
N THR A 157 4.35 16.71 -53.15
CA THR A 157 4.79 15.35 -53.00
C THR A 157 3.94 14.68 -51.92
N TYR A 158 3.38 13.55 -52.22
CA TYR A 158 2.67 12.67 -51.32
C TYR A 158 3.62 11.55 -50.91
N THR A 159 3.79 11.34 -49.59
CA THR A 159 4.64 10.29 -49.07
C THR A 159 3.80 9.44 -48.07
N VAL A 160 3.78 8.15 -48.32
CA VAL A 160 3.12 7.17 -47.45
C VAL A 160 4.18 6.20 -46.92
N PRO A 161 4.83 6.53 -45.80
CA PRO A 161 5.81 5.62 -45.18
C PRO A 161 5.10 4.59 -44.33
N ILE A 162 5.53 3.33 -44.43
CA ILE A 162 5.30 2.26 -43.46
C ILE A 162 6.69 1.89 -42.94
N SER A 163 6.94 2.09 -41.66
CA SER A 163 8.27 1.83 -41.08
C SER A 163 8.14 0.94 -39.85
N GLY A 164 9.13 0.09 -39.68
CA GLY A 164 9.33 -0.71 -38.48
C GLY A 164 10.71 -0.43 -37.91
N THR A 165 10.79 -0.22 -36.62
CA THR A 165 12.04 -0.10 -35.86
C THR A 165 12.08 -1.11 -34.74
N TRP A 166 13.21 -1.73 -34.51
CA TRP A 166 13.44 -2.72 -33.48
C TRP A 166 14.79 -2.52 -32.83
N ASP A 167 14.79 -2.18 -31.56
CA ASP A 167 15.99 -2.10 -30.75
C ASP A 167 16.30 -3.48 -30.19
N LEU A 168 17.44 -4.02 -30.59
CA LEU A 168 17.88 -5.34 -30.14
C LEU A 168 18.50 -5.24 -28.76
N ASP A 169 17.92 -5.93 -27.80
CA ASP A 169 18.39 -5.94 -26.40
C ASP A 169 19.64 -6.85 -26.24
N VAL A 170 20.72 -6.53 -26.93
CA VAL A 170 21.97 -7.30 -26.91
C VAL A 170 22.60 -7.31 -25.53
N TRP A 171 22.59 -6.17 -24.86
CA TRP A 171 23.25 -5.93 -23.56
C TRP A 171 22.34 -6.12 -22.36
N GLY A 172 21.06 -6.40 -22.58
CA GLY A 172 20.09 -6.67 -21.53
C GLY A 172 19.52 -5.44 -20.84
N ARG A 173 19.58 -4.26 -21.45
CA ARG A 173 18.98 -3.03 -20.92
C ARG A 173 17.49 -3.19 -20.69
N VAL A 174 16.76 -3.69 -21.71
CA VAL A 174 15.30 -3.90 -21.62
C VAL A 174 14.97 -5.02 -20.62
N ARG A 175 15.75 -6.12 -20.63
CA ARG A 175 15.59 -7.21 -19.66
C ARG A 175 15.80 -6.73 -18.23
N ARG A 176 16.80 -5.87 -17.95
CA ARG A 176 17.01 -5.24 -16.64
C ARG A 176 15.88 -4.29 -16.27
N GLN A 177 15.31 -3.56 -17.25
CA GLN A 177 14.14 -2.72 -17.01
C GLN A 177 12.91 -3.56 -16.64
N ILE A 178 12.68 -4.70 -17.30
CA ILE A 178 11.61 -5.65 -16.96
C ILE A 178 11.84 -6.23 -15.55
N GLU A 179 13.07 -6.58 -15.21
CA GLU A 179 13.43 -7.05 -13.85
C GLU A 179 13.16 -5.97 -12.81
N ALA A 180 13.52 -4.72 -13.06
CA ALA A 180 13.24 -3.58 -12.18
C ALA A 180 11.73 -3.40 -11.98
N ASN A 181 10.97 -3.31 -13.09
CA ASN A 181 9.51 -3.11 -13.02
C ASN A 181 8.81 -4.31 -12.37
N THR A 182 9.30 -5.54 -12.58
CA THR A 182 8.77 -6.73 -11.91
C THR A 182 8.97 -6.67 -10.39
N SER A 183 10.16 -6.22 -9.96
CA SER A 183 10.44 -6.02 -8.53
C SER A 183 9.61 -4.88 -7.94
N GLY A 184 9.41 -3.78 -8.70
CA GLY A 184 8.52 -2.68 -8.33
C GLY A 184 7.07 -3.14 -8.18
N ALA A 185 6.56 -4.00 -9.08
CA ALA A 185 5.22 -4.58 -8.95
C ALA A 185 5.09 -5.52 -7.74
N GLN A 186 6.14 -6.27 -7.40
CA GLN A 186 6.17 -7.06 -6.16
C GLN A 186 6.17 -6.17 -4.92
N ALA A 187 6.88 -5.03 -4.95
CA ALA A 187 6.83 -4.04 -3.88
C ALA A 187 5.43 -3.47 -3.72
N SER A 188 4.78 -3.08 -4.83
CA SER A 188 3.40 -2.57 -4.82
C SER A 188 2.38 -3.61 -4.33
N ALA A 189 2.58 -4.91 -4.61
CA ALA A 189 1.76 -5.98 -4.05
C ALA A 189 1.91 -6.08 -2.53
N ALA A 190 3.14 -5.97 -2.01
CA ALA A 190 3.41 -5.94 -0.58
C ALA A 190 2.84 -4.67 0.08
N ASP A 191 2.89 -3.51 -0.59
CA ASP A 191 2.29 -2.26 -0.13
C ASP A 191 0.76 -2.35 -0.06
N LEU A 192 0.12 -3.06 -1.00
CA LEU A 192 -1.33 -3.35 -0.93
C LEU A 192 -1.67 -4.16 0.33
N ASP A 193 -0.90 -5.20 0.63
CA ASP A 193 -1.14 -6.02 1.82
C ASP A 193 -0.83 -5.25 3.11
N ASN A 194 0.16 -4.36 3.08
CA ASN A 194 0.44 -3.44 4.18
C ASN A 194 -0.70 -2.43 4.39
N ALA A 195 -1.29 -1.91 3.32
CA ALA A 195 -2.45 -1.01 3.39
C ALA A 195 -3.69 -1.73 3.97
N LYS A 196 -3.94 -2.99 3.59
CA LYS A 196 -4.99 -3.82 4.19
C LYS A 196 -4.77 -4.01 5.69
N LEU A 197 -3.58 -4.44 6.08
CA LEU A 197 -3.24 -4.66 7.49
C LEU A 197 -3.34 -3.36 8.31
N ALA A 198 -2.87 -2.24 7.77
CA ALA A 198 -2.97 -0.95 8.43
C ALA A 198 -4.43 -0.49 8.59
N ALA A 199 -5.27 -0.65 7.57
CA ALA A 199 -6.70 -0.31 7.65
C ALA A 199 -7.43 -1.21 8.64
N GLN A 200 -7.14 -2.51 8.67
CA GLN A 200 -7.67 -3.46 9.65
C GLN A 200 -7.26 -3.07 11.08
N ALA A 201 -6.00 -2.68 11.28
CA ALA A 201 -5.50 -2.21 12.57
C ALA A 201 -6.23 -0.95 13.04
N GLN A 202 -6.38 0.05 12.15
CA GLN A 202 -7.09 1.30 12.44
C GLN A 202 -8.55 1.04 12.82
N LEU A 203 -9.25 0.12 12.12
CA LEU A 203 -10.61 -0.26 12.48
C LEU A 203 -10.67 -0.93 13.85
N ALA A 204 -9.77 -1.87 14.15
CA ALA A 204 -9.72 -2.52 15.45
C ALA A 204 -9.45 -1.52 16.59
N ILE A 205 -8.52 -0.58 16.39
CA ILE A 205 -8.23 0.51 17.33
C ILE A 205 -9.46 1.40 17.54
N ALA A 206 -10.12 1.85 16.46
CA ALA A 206 -11.34 2.66 16.55
C ALA A 206 -12.46 1.90 17.26
N TYR A 207 -12.59 0.60 17.01
CA TYR A 207 -13.56 -0.26 17.66
C TYR A 207 -13.32 -0.39 19.17
N PHE A 208 -12.08 -0.65 19.61
CA PHE A 208 -11.79 -0.74 21.05
C PHE A 208 -11.93 0.61 21.75
N ASN A 209 -11.60 1.71 21.06
CA ASN A 209 -11.85 3.06 21.57
C ASN A 209 -13.37 3.35 21.73
N LEU A 210 -14.19 2.89 20.78
CA LEU A 210 -15.65 2.97 20.87
C LEU A 210 -16.16 2.16 22.07
N ARG A 211 -15.66 0.92 22.28
CA ARG A 211 -16.05 0.09 23.43
C ARG A 211 -15.57 0.66 24.78
N ALA A 212 -14.42 1.31 24.80
CA ALA A 212 -13.95 2.05 25.97
C ALA A 212 -14.87 3.24 26.27
N SER A 213 -15.28 3.98 25.23
CA SER A 213 -16.25 5.08 25.36
C SER A 213 -17.61 4.59 25.85
N ASP A 214 -18.12 3.45 25.36
CA ASP A 214 -19.35 2.82 25.88
C ASP A 214 -19.23 2.51 27.39
N SER A 215 -18.06 1.97 27.81
CA SER A 215 -17.80 1.69 29.23
C SER A 215 -17.72 2.96 30.08
N LEU A 216 -17.08 4.01 29.55
CA LEU A 216 -16.99 5.31 30.23
C LEU A 216 -18.38 5.96 30.38
N ILE A 217 -19.20 5.91 29.33
CA ILE A 217 -20.59 6.39 29.39
C ILE A 217 -21.37 5.65 30.46
N ALA A 218 -21.27 4.32 30.54
CA ALA A 218 -21.91 3.52 31.56
C ALA A 218 -21.42 3.87 32.97
N LEU A 219 -20.10 4.04 33.15
CA LEU A 219 -19.48 4.46 34.39
C LEU A 219 -20.01 5.82 34.85
N LEU A 220 -19.91 6.85 34.00
CA LEU A 220 -20.34 8.21 34.33
C LEU A 220 -21.85 8.28 34.61
N ALA A 221 -22.68 7.56 33.84
CA ALA A 221 -24.10 7.50 34.07
C ALA A 221 -24.44 6.89 35.46
N SER A 222 -23.75 5.80 35.85
CA SER A 222 -23.92 5.21 37.18
C SER A 222 -23.41 6.12 38.29
N THR A 223 -22.31 6.81 38.09
CA THR A 223 -21.74 7.77 39.05
C THR A 223 -22.66 8.95 39.27
N ILE A 224 -23.29 9.50 38.22
CA ILE A 224 -24.31 10.57 38.36
C ILE A 224 -25.48 10.11 39.24
N VAL A 225 -25.93 8.87 39.10
CA VAL A 225 -27.00 8.33 39.96
C VAL A 225 -26.54 8.27 41.41
N GLU A 226 -25.31 7.85 41.70
CA GLU A 226 -24.77 7.84 43.07
C GLU A 226 -24.60 9.26 43.62
N TYR A 227 -24.10 10.20 42.85
CA TYR A 227 -23.95 11.60 43.26
C TYR A 227 -25.32 12.25 43.54
N LYS A 228 -26.36 11.96 42.76
CA LYS A 228 -27.73 12.42 43.04
C LYS A 228 -28.26 11.89 44.36
N LYS A 229 -27.97 10.63 44.70
CA LYS A 229 -28.31 10.08 46.02
C LYS A 229 -27.55 10.81 47.15
N THR A 230 -26.28 11.08 46.97
CA THR A 230 -25.48 11.85 47.94
C THR A 230 -25.99 13.28 48.07
N TYR A 231 -26.31 13.95 46.97
CA TYR A 231 -26.96 15.28 46.98
C TYR A 231 -28.28 15.28 47.77
N ASP A 232 -29.15 14.29 47.56
CA ASP A 232 -30.42 14.20 48.29
C ASP A 232 -30.21 14.07 49.80
N ILE A 233 -29.20 13.30 50.24
CA ILE A 233 -28.82 13.17 51.65
C ILE A 233 -28.40 14.52 52.21
N VAL A 234 -27.48 15.21 51.53
CA VAL A 234 -26.91 16.51 51.93
C VAL A 234 -28.04 17.58 52.00
N ASN A 235 -28.85 17.67 50.96
CA ASN A 235 -29.95 18.63 50.87
C ASN A 235 -31.02 18.39 51.94
N ASN A 236 -31.34 17.14 52.28
CA ASN A 236 -32.28 16.80 53.35
C ASN A 236 -31.70 17.15 54.73
N GLN A 237 -30.41 16.92 54.98
CA GLN A 237 -29.73 17.32 56.21
C GLN A 237 -29.69 18.85 56.35
N PHE A 238 -29.39 19.59 55.27
CA PHE A 238 -29.43 21.05 55.24
C PHE A 238 -30.84 21.58 55.61
N LYS A 239 -31.89 21.05 54.97
CA LYS A 239 -33.30 21.41 55.26
C LYS A 239 -33.72 21.07 56.66
N ALA A 240 -33.17 20.02 57.25
CA ALA A 240 -33.44 19.61 58.62
C ALA A 240 -32.64 20.41 59.67
N GLY A 241 -31.77 21.34 59.25
CA GLY A 241 -30.98 22.18 60.17
C GLY A 241 -29.79 21.47 60.81
N TYR A 242 -29.32 20.37 60.26
CA TYR A 242 -28.08 19.73 60.68
C TYR A 242 -26.87 20.61 60.29
N ALA A 243 -25.65 20.28 60.78
CA ALA A 243 -24.40 21.01 60.54
C ALA A 243 -23.89 20.87 59.08
N VAL A 244 -24.76 21.08 58.09
CA VAL A 244 -24.52 21.11 56.67
C VAL A 244 -24.78 22.53 56.16
N THR A 245 -23.88 23.06 55.34
CA THR A 245 -23.96 24.43 54.82
C THR A 245 -24.60 24.47 53.42
N ALA A 246 -25.11 25.62 52.99
CA ALA A 246 -25.55 25.85 51.61
C ALA A 246 -24.37 25.62 50.60
N GLY A 247 -23.12 25.84 51.03
CA GLY A 247 -21.93 25.55 50.26
C GLY A 247 -21.74 24.06 49.98
N ASP A 248 -22.07 23.20 50.95
CA ASP A 248 -22.01 21.74 50.75
C ASP A 248 -23.01 21.25 49.71
N VAL A 249 -24.25 21.81 49.74
CA VAL A 249 -25.28 21.51 48.75
C VAL A 249 -24.86 21.98 47.36
N ALA A 250 -24.32 23.20 47.25
CA ALA A 250 -23.81 23.73 45.99
C ALA A 250 -22.62 22.92 45.43
N THR A 251 -21.75 22.42 46.31
CA THR A 251 -20.64 21.55 45.93
C THR A 251 -21.12 20.22 45.38
N ALA A 252 -22.12 19.59 45.99
CA ALA A 252 -22.70 18.36 45.51
C ALA A 252 -23.40 18.54 44.13
N ASP A 253 -24.09 19.66 43.93
CA ASP A 253 -24.72 19.99 42.64
C ASP A 253 -23.70 20.26 41.56
N ALA A 254 -22.64 21.03 41.88
CA ALA A 254 -21.51 21.27 40.96
C ALA A 254 -20.82 19.96 40.51
N GLN A 255 -20.67 18.98 41.40
CA GLN A 255 -20.09 17.68 41.08
C GLN A 255 -20.97 16.89 40.08
N ILE A 256 -22.30 16.93 40.25
CA ILE A 256 -23.23 16.33 39.28
C ILE A 256 -23.06 17.00 37.90
N ALA A 257 -23.12 18.36 37.87
CA ALA A 257 -23.01 19.10 36.63
C ALA A 257 -21.66 18.84 35.88
N THR A 258 -20.56 18.76 36.63
CA THR A 258 -19.25 18.41 36.07
C THR A 258 -19.24 17.01 35.46
N THR A 259 -19.83 16.03 36.13
CA THR A 259 -19.90 14.66 35.65
C THR A 259 -20.85 14.52 34.45
N GLU A 260 -21.96 15.27 34.43
CA GLU A 260 -22.85 15.36 33.25
C GLU A 260 -22.13 15.97 32.02
N ALA A 261 -21.27 16.96 32.24
CA ALA A 261 -20.41 17.51 31.16
C ALA A 261 -19.41 16.47 30.64
N GLN A 262 -18.76 15.69 31.52
CA GLN A 262 -17.89 14.57 31.12
C GLN A 262 -18.66 13.50 30.33
N LEU A 263 -19.88 13.17 30.74
CA LEU A 263 -20.77 12.24 30.02
C LEU A 263 -21.09 12.74 28.61
N ALA A 264 -21.39 14.05 28.46
CA ALA A 264 -21.62 14.62 27.13
C ALA A 264 -20.38 14.51 26.21
N ASN A 265 -19.20 14.78 26.78
CA ASN A 265 -17.93 14.60 26.06
C ASN A 265 -17.67 13.13 25.66
N ALA A 266 -17.91 12.17 26.56
CA ALA A 266 -17.77 10.74 26.26
C ALA A 266 -18.71 10.29 25.13
N ARG A 267 -19.95 10.81 25.10
CA ARG A 267 -20.90 10.56 24.01
C ARG A 267 -20.42 11.14 22.67
N MET A 268 -19.83 12.33 22.68
CA MET A 268 -19.25 12.95 21.49
C MET A 268 -18.10 12.09 20.93
N LEU A 269 -17.17 11.67 21.79
CA LEU A 269 -16.05 10.81 21.39
C LEU A 269 -16.52 9.47 20.83
N ARG A 270 -17.52 8.86 21.47
CA ARG A 270 -18.16 7.63 20.98
C ARG A 270 -18.67 7.79 19.55
N ALA A 271 -19.41 8.89 19.28
CA ALA A 271 -19.91 9.17 17.94
C ALA A 271 -18.79 9.36 16.93
N GLN A 272 -17.69 10.02 17.29
CA GLN A 272 -16.52 10.19 16.44
C GLN A 272 -15.86 8.85 16.07
N PHE A 273 -15.73 7.92 17.02
CA PHE A 273 -15.20 6.59 16.74
C PHE A 273 -16.14 5.76 15.86
N GLU A 274 -17.45 5.88 16.05
CA GLU A 274 -18.45 5.25 15.18
C GLU A 274 -18.36 5.78 13.73
N HIS A 275 -18.22 7.09 13.56
CA HIS A 275 -18.01 7.71 12.26
C HIS A 275 -16.68 7.26 11.61
N ALA A 276 -15.60 7.13 12.38
CA ALA A 276 -14.33 6.63 11.89
C ALA A 276 -14.44 5.18 11.38
N ILE A 277 -15.16 4.32 12.10
CA ILE A 277 -15.43 2.94 11.66
C ILE A 277 -16.25 2.92 10.37
N ALA A 278 -17.24 3.79 10.23
CA ALA A 278 -18.05 3.92 9.02
C ALA A 278 -17.17 4.26 7.81
N VAL A 279 -16.29 5.26 7.94
CA VAL A 279 -15.36 5.65 6.86
C VAL A 279 -14.41 4.50 6.51
N LEU A 280 -13.87 3.80 7.51
CA LEU A 280 -12.97 2.67 7.28
C LEU A 280 -13.65 1.49 6.57
N THR A 281 -14.96 1.30 6.81
CA THR A 281 -15.77 0.30 6.10
C THR A 281 -16.39 0.82 4.80
N GLY A 282 -15.98 2.01 4.33
CA GLY A 282 -16.43 2.59 3.05
C GLY A 282 -17.89 3.02 3.04
N ARG A 283 -18.49 3.28 4.19
CA ARG A 283 -19.90 3.67 4.34
C ARG A 283 -20.05 5.11 4.80
N PRO A 284 -21.10 5.82 4.37
CA PRO A 284 -21.48 7.08 4.99
C PRO A 284 -21.77 6.89 6.49
N PRO A 285 -21.30 7.79 7.38
CA PRO A 285 -21.52 7.66 8.82
C PRO A 285 -23.00 7.51 9.24
N ALA A 286 -23.93 8.05 8.45
CA ALA A 286 -25.37 7.95 8.72
C ALA A 286 -25.95 6.53 8.51
N GLU A 287 -25.24 5.65 7.83
CA GLU A 287 -25.70 4.30 7.50
C GLU A 287 -25.14 3.22 8.44
N LEU A 288 -24.24 3.58 9.34
CA LEU A 288 -23.65 2.66 10.31
C LEU A 288 -24.13 2.99 11.73
N GLY A 289 -24.70 1.99 12.40
CA GLY A 289 -25.04 2.06 13.82
C GLY A 289 -24.44 0.86 14.56
N ILE A 290 -23.61 1.13 15.57
CA ILE A 290 -23.02 0.10 16.42
C ILE A 290 -23.64 0.18 17.81
N GLY A 291 -24.37 -0.87 18.22
CA GLY A 291 -25.00 -0.93 19.53
C GLY A 291 -23.99 -0.78 20.69
N PRO A 292 -24.40 -0.14 21.83
CA PRO A 292 -23.51 0.03 22.97
C PRO A 292 -23.17 -1.32 23.61
N ARG A 293 -21.90 -1.48 23.99
CA ARG A 293 -21.38 -2.68 24.67
C ARG A 293 -20.11 -2.32 25.42
N ASN A 294 -19.98 -2.78 26.64
CA ASN A 294 -18.79 -2.52 27.44
C ASN A 294 -17.55 -3.21 26.88
N LEU A 295 -16.41 -2.59 27.12
CA LEU A 295 -15.10 -3.15 26.81
C LEU A 295 -14.89 -4.48 27.56
N GLY A 296 -14.46 -5.51 26.87
CA GLY A 296 -14.20 -6.82 27.46
C GLY A 296 -13.15 -6.78 28.58
N GLN A 297 -13.15 -7.81 29.42
CA GLN A 297 -12.14 -7.93 30.50
C GLN A 297 -10.97 -8.84 30.10
N HIS A 298 -11.16 -9.69 29.09
CA HIS A 298 -10.17 -10.68 28.72
C HIS A 298 -9.40 -10.25 27.47
N ILE A 299 -8.10 -10.10 27.64
CA ILE A 299 -7.17 -9.82 26.55
C ILE A 299 -6.52 -11.13 26.10
N PRO A 300 -6.57 -11.44 24.80
CA PRO A 300 -5.98 -12.67 24.29
C PRO A 300 -4.45 -12.65 24.46
N LYS A 301 -3.89 -13.83 24.80
CA LYS A 301 -2.43 -13.99 24.81
C LYS A 301 -1.96 -14.14 23.36
N THR A 302 -1.27 -13.14 22.86
CA THR A 302 -0.68 -13.18 21.52
C THR A 302 0.57 -14.07 21.51
N PRO A 303 0.66 -15.08 20.64
CA PRO A 303 1.86 -15.89 20.51
C PRO A 303 2.98 -15.05 19.86
N VAL A 304 4.13 -14.95 20.52
CA VAL A 304 5.29 -14.22 20.02
C VAL A 304 6.26 -15.18 19.34
N THR A 305 6.64 -14.87 18.10
CA THR A 305 7.55 -15.68 17.28
C THR A 305 9.02 -15.29 17.48
N VAL A 306 9.93 -16.02 16.82
CA VAL A 306 11.37 -15.71 16.84
C VAL A 306 11.66 -14.49 15.98
N PRO A 307 12.60 -13.58 16.34
CA PRO A 307 12.89 -12.36 15.58
C PRO A 307 13.19 -12.56 14.09
N SER A 308 13.88 -13.64 13.71
CA SER A 308 14.21 -13.93 12.31
C SER A 308 12.98 -14.16 11.43
N VAL A 309 11.88 -14.70 11.97
CA VAL A 309 10.62 -14.95 11.25
C VAL A 309 9.89 -13.63 10.95
N LEU A 310 10.17 -12.57 11.71
CA LEU A 310 9.58 -11.25 11.47
C LEU A 310 9.92 -10.72 10.08
N LEU A 311 11.13 -10.99 9.58
CA LEU A 311 11.59 -10.56 8.24
C LEU A 311 10.78 -11.19 7.09
N GLU A 312 10.11 -12.31 7.35
CA GLU A 312 9.32 -13.04 6.35
C GLU A 312 7.81 -12.78 6.49
N ARG A 313 7.40 -12.16 7.60
CA ARG A 313 5.97 -11.98 7.95
C ARG A 313 5.47 -10.55 7.91
N ARG A 314 6.30 -9.58 7.54
CA ARG A 314 5.87 -8.18 7.45
C ARG A 314 5.88 -7.71 6.00
N PRO A 315 4.72 -7.22 5.50
CA PRO A 315 4.63 -6.74 4.14
C PRO A 315 5.49 -5.48 3.88
N ASP A 316 5.65 -4.57 4.85
CA ASP A 316 6.49 -3.37 4.72
C ASP A 316 7.99 -3.71 4.55
N ILE A 317 8.48 -4.73 5.24
CA ILE A 317 9.86 -5.22 5.08
C ILE A 317 10.03 -5.84 3.69
N ALA A 318 9.04 -6.63 3.24
CA ALA A 318 9.07 -7.23 1.92
C ALA A 318 9.03 -6.16 0.81
N ALA A 319 8.19 -5.14 0.93
CA ALA A 319 8.15 -4.00 0.00
C ALA A 319 9.51 -3.30 -0.10
N ALA A 320 10.13 -3.00 1.04
CA ALA A 320 11.45 -2.37 1.08
C ALA A 320 12.54 -3.25 0.44
N GLU A 321 12.50 -4.59 0.63
CA GLU A 321 13.43 -5.52 -0.01
C GLU A 321 13.23 -5.54 -1.54
N ARG A 322 11.98 -5.54 -2.03
CA ARG A 322 11.68 -5.51 -3.47
C ARG A 322 12.06 -4.18 -4.11
N THR A 323 11.88 -3.07 -3.42
CA THR A 323 12.38 -1.76 -3.87
C THR A 323 13.91 -1.75 -3.98
N MET A 324 14.62 -2.39 -3.05
CA MET A 324 16.09 -2.54 -3.13
C MET A 324 16.49 -3.40 -4.36
N GLN A 325 15.74 -4.46 -4.65
CA GLN A 325 15.95 -5.29 -5.84
C GLN A 325 15.69 -4.50 -7.13
N GLU A 326 14.65 -3.68 -7.18
CA GLU A 326 14.36 -2.76 -8.28
C GLU A 326 15.54 -1.82 -8.54
N GLN A 327 16.04 -1.12 -7.50
CA GLN A 327 17.16 -0.19 -7.62
C GLN A 327 18.45 -0.89 -8.07
N ASN A 328 18.69 -2.14 -7.65
CA ASN A 328 19.81 -2.93 -8.14
C ASN A 328 19.71 -3.22 -9.63
N ALA A 329 18.54 -3.57 -10.15
CA ALA A 329 18.31 -3.81 -11.57
C ALA A 329 18.50 -2.52 -12.41
N LEU A 330 18.09 -1.35 -11.88
CA LEU A 330 18.26 -0.05 -12.53
C LEU A 330 19.73 0.35 -12.69
N ILE A 331 20.66 -0.14 -11.85
CA ILE A 331 22.10 0.00 -12.10
C ILE A 331 22.46 -0.63 -13.44
N GLY A 332 21.97 -1.85 -13.71
CA GLY A 332 22.23 -2.53 -14.98
C GLY A 332 21.63 -1.81 -16.19
N VAL A 333 20.46 -1.17 -16.03
CA VAL A 333 19.86 -0.33 -17.10
C VAL A 333 20.77 0.85 -17.44
N THR A 334 21.32 1.53 -16.44
CA THR A 334 22.21 2.68 -16.64
C THR A 334 23.61 2.27 -17.11
N GLU A 335 24.16 1.16 -16.62
CA GLU A 335 25.45 0.62 -17.09
C GLU A 335 25.39 0.16 -18.55
N ALA A 336 24.23 -0.29 -19.04
CA ALA A 336 24.04 -0.65 -20.44
C ALA A 336 24.28 0.53 -21.40
N ALA A 337 24.14 1.78 -20.94
CA ALA A 337 24.43 2.97 -21.76
C ALA A 337 25.92 3.19 -22.10
N TRP A 338 26.83 2.40 -21.54
CA TRP A 338 28.24 2.35 -21.95
C TRP A 338 28.50 1.52 -23.22
N PHE A 339 27.48 0.82 -23.70
CA PHE A 339 27.62 -0.10 -24.83
C PHE A 339 26.81 0.39 -26.02
N PRO A 340 27.18 0.00 -27.28
CA PRO A 340 26.48 0.43 -28.48
C PRO A 340 25.03 0.02 -28.49
N ASP A 341 24.10 0.95 -28.74
CA ASP A 341 22.71 0.64 -29.07
C ASP A 341 22.65 0.02 -30.48
N VAL A 342 22.06 -1.16 -30.59
CA VAL A 342 21.90 -1.90 -31.84
C VAL A 342 20.43 -1.89 -32.24
N SER A 343 20.13 -1.30 -33.40
CA SER A 343 18.77 -1.23 -33.90
C SER A 343 18.66 -1.74 -35.35
N LEU A 344 17.51 -2.33 -35.65
CA LEU A 344 17.09 -2.70 -37.01
C LEU A 344 15.96 -1.76 -37.43
N SER A 345 16.02 -1.29 -38.67
CA SER A 345 14.93 -0.49 -39.24
C SER A 345 14.55 -1.01 -40.63
N ALA A 346 13.28 -1.03 -40.94
CA ALA A 346 12.75 -1.34 -42.26
C ALA A 346 11.73 -0.27 -42.64
N VAL A 347 11.84 0.26 -43.84
CA VAL A 347 10.93 1.28 -44.35
C VAL A 347 10.46 0.89 -45.74
N ILE A 348 9.17 0.90 -45.96
CA ILE A 348 8.58 0.86 -47.30
C ILE A 348 7.79 2.14 -47.46
N GLN A 349 8.15 2.95 -48.47
CA GLN A 349 7.44 4.24 -48.67
C GLN A 349 7.08 4.43 -50.13
N TYR A 350 5.88 4.93 -50.37
CA TYR A 350 5.46 5.50 -51.62
C TYR A 350 5.82 6.99 -51.67
N ILE A 351 6.43 7.46 -52.79
CA ILE A 351 6.70 8.88 -53.03
C ILE A 351 6.20 9.25 -54.43
N GLY A 352 5.24 10.16 -54.52
CA GLY A 352 4.67 10.55 -55.80
C GLY A 352 3.92 11.88 -55.82
N PRO A 353 3.59 12.39 -57.00
CA PRO A 353 2.86 13.63 -57.16
C PRO A 353 1.34 13.45 -57.02
N ILE A 354 0.83 12.24 -56.88
CA ILE A 354 -0.59 11.87 -56.85
C ILE A 354 -0.93 11.28 -55.48
N PRO A 355 -2.02 11.69 -54.83
CA PRO A 355 -2.39 11.22 -53.49
C PRO A 355 -2.72 9.73 -53.43
N LEU A 356 -3.34 9.14 -54.48
CA LEU A 356 -3.74 7.71 -54.58
C LEU A 356 -4.12 7.40 -56.02
N PRO A 357 -4.01 6.15 -56.55
CA PRO A 357 -3.65 4.92 -55.86
C PRO A 357 -2.11 4.74 -55.67
N LEU A 358 -1.74 3.96 -54.66
CA LEU A 358 -0.36 3.56 -54.40
C LEU A 358 0.18 2.78 -55.62
N ASN A 359 1.12 3.38 -56.36
CA ASN A 359 1.75 2.73 -57.50
C ASN A 359 3.05 2.05 -57.02
N ILE A 360 3.08 0.71 -57.03
CA ILE A 360 4.24 -0.10 -56.56
C ILE A 360 5.52 0.29 -57.27
N SER A 361 5.46 0.73 -58.54
CA SER A 361 6.64 1.16 -59.29
C SER A 361 7.31 2.43 -58.74
N ARG A 362 6.67 3.13 -57.81
CA ARG A 362 7.19 4.33 -57.12
C ARG A 362 7.40 4.09 -55.62
N SER A 363 7.45 2.83 -55.18
CA SER A 363 7.77 2.46 -53.81
C SER A 363 9.30 2.31 -53.69
N VAL A 364 9.80 2.76 -52.55
CA VAL A 364 11.19 2.56 -52.12
C VAL A 364 11.16 1.72 -50.84
N ALA A 365 11.90 0.61 -50.86
CA ALA A 365 12.08 -0.22 -49.67
C ALA A 365 13.52 -0.15 -49.21
N SER A 366 13.75 -0.02 -47.92
CA SER A 366 15.07 -0.06 -47.32
C SER A 366 15.06 -0.85 -46.04
N ILE A 367 16.11 -1.59 -45.78
CA ILE A 367 16.39 -2.27 -44.51
C ILE A 367 17.77 -1.80 -44.06
N ALA A 368 17.90 -1.37 -42.81
CA ALA A 368 19.15 -0.92 -42.25
C ALA A 368 19.35 -1.53 -40.84
N ALA A 369 20.60 -1.88 -40.56
CA ALA A 369 21.07 -2.21 -39.22
C ALA A 369 22.02 -1.12 -38.77
N ASN A 370 21.77 -0.54 -37.59
CA ASN A 370 22.60 0.51 -37.04
C ASN A 370 23.16 0.06 -35.69
N ALA A 371 24.42 0.40 -35.44
CA ALA A 371 25.04 0.29 -34.13
C ALA A 371 25.67 1.64 -33.81
N THR A 372 25.19 2.26 -32.72
CA THR A 372 25.62 3.61 -32.34
C THR A 372 26.12 3.61 -30.91
N GLU A 373 27.35 4.08 -30.70
CA GLU A 373 27.97 4.23 -29.40
C GLU A 373 28.36 5.68 -29.16
N THR A 374 28.06 6.15 -27.96
CA THR A 374 28.45 7.50 -27.53
C THR A 374 29.79 7.45 -26.80
N PHE A 375 30.87 7.63 -27.50
CA PHE A 375 32.24 7.55 -26.94
C PHE A 375 32.63 8.76 -26.06
N PHE A 376 31.91 9.90 -26.18
CA PHE A 376 32.16 11.08 -25.37
C PHE A 376 30.85 11.89 -25.16
N ASN A 377 30.47 12.08 -23.92
CA ASN A 377 29.27 12.87 -23.51
C ASN A 377 29.53 13.78 -22.30
N GLY A 378 30.82 14.17 -22.10
CA GLY A 378 31.15 15.07 -20.98
C GLY A 378 30.95 14.47 -19.59
N GLY A 379 30.92 13.13 -19.46
CA GLY A 379 30.76 12.43 -18.19
C GLY A 379 29.33 12.11 -17.79
N LEU A 380 28.35 12.37 -18.68
CA LEU A 380 26.92 12.15 -18.39
C LEU A 380 26.64 10.70 -17.96
N THR A 381 27.09 9.70 -18.75
CA THR A 381 26.83 8.28 -18.43
C THR A 381 27.47 7.87 -17.10
N ALA A 382 28.70 8.34 -16.81
CA ALA A 382 29.36 8.08 -15.52
C ALA A 382 28.51 8.63 -14.35
N ALA A 383 28.06 9.89 -14.46
CA ALA A 383 27.23 10.51 -13.44
C ALA A 383 25.86 9.80 -13.25
N GLN A 384 25.28 9.29 -14.33
CA GLN A 384 24.02 8.51 -14.26
C GLN A 384 24.22 7.18 -13.53
N VAL A 385 25.33 6.46 -13.82
CA VAL A 385 25.67 5.21 -13.11
C VAL A 385 25.93 5.49 -11.62
N ASP A 386 26.68 6.55 -11.30
CA ASP A 386 26.95 6.92 -9.91
C ASP A 386 25.65 7.30 -9.17
N ALA A 387 24.72 7.99 -9.83
CA ALA A 387 23.40 8.30 -9.28
C ALA A 387 22.58 7.02 -9.03
N ALA A 388 22.56 6.06 -9.94
CA ALA A 388 21.86 4.79 -9.78
C ALA A 388 22.45 3.96 -8.62
N ARG A 389 23.78 3.93 -8.48
CA ARG A 389 24.45 3.28 -7.34
C ARG A 389 24.12 3.95 -6.01
N ALA A 390 24.08 5.30 -5.97
CA ALA A 390 23.69 6.05 -4.78
C ALA A 390 22.24 5.77 -4.41
N ALA A 391 21.31 5.68 -5.37
CA ALA A 391 19.92 5.30 -5.14
C ALA A 391 19.80 3.86 -4.57
N TYR A 392 20.60 2.93 -5.05
CA TYR A 392 20.66 1.58 -4.48
C TYR A 392 21.16 1.61 -3.02
N TRP A 393 22.22 2.34 -2.69
CA TRP A 393 22.71 2.48 -1.32
C TRP A 393 21.67 3.12 -0.40
N GLN A 394 20.92 4.10 -0.91
CA GLN A 394 19.81 4.70 -0.20
C GLN A 394 18.74 3.66 0.11
N SER A 395 18.38 2.80 -0.85
CA SER A 395 17.37 1.74 -0.65
C SER A 395 17.83 0.70 0.37
N ILE A 396 19.12 0.35 0.43
CA ILE A 396 19.72 -0.50 1.47
C ILE A 396 19.54 0.13 2.86
N ALA A 397 19.85 1.43 2.98
CA ALA A 397 19.70 2.14 4.26
C ALA A 397 18.23 2.18 4.70
N ASN A 398 17.30 2.43 3.78
CA ASN A 398 15.86 2.41 4.05
C ASN A 398 15.38 1.02 4.47
N TYR A 399 15.79 -0.04 3.79
CA TYR A 399 15.47 -1.43 4.18
C TYR A 399 15.94 -1.73 5.60
N ARG A 400 17.21 -1.41 5.93
CA ARG A 400 17.75 -1.61 7.27
C ARG A 400 16.99 -0.81 8.32
N GLN A 401 16.61 0.44 8.01
CA GLN A 401 15.81 1.28 8.91
C GLN A 401 14.41 0.67 9.14
N THR A 402 13.75 0.20 8.10
CA THR A 402 12.44 -0.48 8.20
C THR A 402 12.53 -1.70 9.12
N VAL A 403 13.57 -2.52 8.97
CA VAL A 403 13.82 -3.68 9.83
C VAL A 403 14.03 -3.27 11.29
N LEU A 404 14.87 -2.24 11.54
CA LEU A 404 15.11 -1.76 12.91
C LEU A 404 13.84 -1.20 13.56
N THR A 405 13.05 -0.43 12.80
CA THR A 405 11.77 0.10 13.26
C THR A 405 10.77 -1.02 13.57
N ALA A 406 10.75 -2.09 12.76
CA ALA A 406 9.91 -3.26 13.01
C ALA A 406 10.28 -3.95 14.33
N PHE A 407 11.56 -4.14 14.62
CA PHE A 407 12.01 -4.68 15.91
C PHE A 407 11.67 -3.76 17.07
N GLN A 408 11.87 -2.46 16.93
CA GLN A 408 11.47 -1.48 17.93
C GLN A 408 9.98 -1.59 18.26
N GLN A 409 9.10 -1.61 17.26
CA GLN A 409 7.65 -1.72 17.46
C GLN A 409 7.28 -2.97 18.27
N VAL A 410 7.87 -4.12 17.95
CA VAL A 410 7.60 -5.36 18.71
C VAL A 410 8.06 -5.25 20.15
N GLU A 411 9.28 -4.73 20.40
CA GLU A 411 9.80 -4.55 21.76
C GLU A 411 8.96 -3.57 22.57
N ASP A 412 8.56 -2.44 21.97
CA ASP A 412 7.74 -1.42 22.61
C ASP A 412 6.37 -2.00 23.03
N GLU A 413 5.71 -2.76 22.16
CA GLU A 413 4.40 -3.35 22.47
C GLU A 413 4.50 -4.52 23.46
N LEU A 414 5.59 -5.30 23.43
CA LEU A 414 5.85 -6.31 24.47
C LEU A 414 6.03 -5.68 25.85
N ALA A 415 6.77 -4.56 25.92
CA ALA A 415 6.93 -3.79 27.14
C ALA A 415 5.59 -3.18 27.59
N ALA A 416 4.84 -2.56 26.66
CA ALA A 416 3.52 -1.97 26.93
C ALA A 416 2.56 -2.99 27.54
N ILE A 417 2.38 -4.16 26.91
CA ILE A 417 1.50 -5.21 27.43
C ILE A 417 1.91 -5.67 28.83
N ARG A 418 3.22 -5.82 29.08
CA ARG A 418 3.72 -6.23 30.39
C ARG A 418 3.38 -5.22 31.47
N TYR A 419 3.68 -3.95 31.24
CA TYR A 419 3.52 -2.91 32.26
C TYR A 419 2.06 -2.48 32.41
N LEU A 420 1.31 -2.37 31.31
CA LEU A 420 -0.13 -2.10 31.37
C LEU A 420 -0.90 -3.21 32.07
N SER A 421 -0.55 -4.49 31.89
CA SER A 421 -1.18 -5.59 32.63
C SER A 421 -1.01 -5.44 34.13
N ARG A 422 0.18 -5.01 34.58
CA ARG A 422 0.43 -4.74 36.00
C ARG A 422 -0.29 -3.48 36.47
N GLN A 423 -0.34 -2.45 35.64
CA GLN A 423 -1.06 -1.23 35.95
C GLN A 423 -2.55 -1.52 36.17
N VAL A 424 -3.20 -2.24 35.27
CA VAL A 424 -4.61 -2.65 35.39
C VAL A 424 -4.85 -3.38 36.71
N GLU A 425 -3.95 -4.31 37.12
CA GLU A 425 -4.06 -5.03 38.39
C GLU A 425 -4.00 -4.06 39.60
N GLN A 426 -3.10 -3.07 39.57
CA GLN A 426 -2.98 -2.10 40.68
C GLN A 426 -4.16 -1.12 40.71
N GLU A 427 -4.61 -0.64 39.56
CA GLU A 427 -5.78 0.25 39.47
C GLU A 427 -7.06 -0.47 39.96
N GLN A 428 -7.24 -1.74 39.64
CA GLN A 428 -8.36 -2.54 40.17
C GLN A 428 -8.34 -2.64 41.69
N ARG A 429 -7.16 -2.75 42.31
CA ARG A 429 -7.00 -2.71 43.77
C ARG A 429 -7.35 -1.34 44.32
N ALA A 430 -6.82 -0.26 43.70
CA ALA A 430 -7.11 1.11 44.09
C ALA A 430 -8.61 1.39 44.06
N VAL A 431 -9.33 0.99 42.99
CA VAL A 431 -10.78 1.11 42.87
C VAL A 431 -11.50 0.35 43.98
N ALA A 432 -11.08 -0.87 44.32
CA ALA A 432 -11.70 -1.68 45.37
C ALA A 432 -11.55 -1.03 46.77
N ASP A 433 -10.34 -0.56 47.08
CA ASP A 433 -10.01 0.09 48.34
C ASP A 433 -10.73 1.45 48.46
N GLN A 434 -10.70 2.26 47.39
CA GLN A 434 -11.36 3.56 47.34
C GLN A 434 -12.90 3.45 47.44
N ARG A 435 -13.49 2.41 46.82
CA ARG A 435 -14.94 2.12 46.99
C ARG A 435 -15.27 1.80 48.45
N THR A 436 -14.39 1.08 49.14
CA THR A 436 -14.56 0.81 50.58
C THR A 436 -14.46 2.11 51.39
N ALA A 437 -13.49 2.98 51.07
CA ALA A 437 -13.32 4.27 51.74
C ALA A 437 -14.55 5.16 51.57
N VAL A 438 -15.10 5.28 50.35
CA VAL A 438 -16.34 6.04 50.09
C VAL A 438 -17.49 5.53 50.95
N ASN A 439 -17.71 4.21 51.03
CA ASN A 439 -18.75 3.61 51.83
C ASN A 439 -18.57 3.94 53.34
N VAL A 440 -17.36 3.87 53.84
CA VAL A 440 -17.05 4.20 55.25
C VAL A 440 -17.29 5.68 55.51
N PHE A 441 -16.77 6.59 54.68
CA PHE A 441 -16.94 8.04 54.88
C PHE A 441 -18.39 8.48 54.71
N LEU A 442 -19.16 7.90 53.80
CA LEU A 442 -20.58 8.18 53.66
C LEU A 442 -21.36 7.76 54.90
N ASN A 443 -21.06 6.61 55.53
CA ASN A 443 -21.66 6.18 56.77
C ASN A 443 -21.27 7.07 57.96
N GLN A 444 -20.00 7.48 58.03
CA GLN A 444 -19.52 8.42 59.06
C GLN A 444 -20.16 9.81 58.91
N PHE A 445 -20.35 10.30 57.68
CA PHE A 445 -21.07 11.54 57.41
C PHE A 445 -22.54 11.46 57.85
N ARG A 446 -23.21 10.35 57.54
CA ARG A 446 -24.59 10.12 58.03
C ARG A 446 -24.68 10.09 59.55
N ALA A 447 -23.64 9.62 60.22
CA ALA A 447 -23.53 9.63 61.69
C ALA A 447 -23.07 10.99 62.25
N GLY A 448 -22.76 11.98 61.41
CA GLY A 448 -22.29 13.29 61.81
C GLY A 448 -20.86 13.35 62.35
N THR A 449 -20.03 12.34 62.06
CA THR A 449 -18.65 12.23 62.59
C THR A 449 -17.57 12.77 61.64
N VAL A 450 -17.88 13.02 60.36
CA VAL A 450 -16.98 13.65 59.36
C VAL A 450 -17.73 14.71 58.56
N ALA A 451 -16.96 15.65 58.02
CA ALA A 451 -17.49 16.69 57.14
C ALA A 451 -17.85 16.14 55.75
N PHE A 452 -18.81 16.78 55.07
CA PHE A 452 -19.25 16.41 53.73
C PHE A 452 -18.09 16.45 52.72
N THR A 453 -17.17 17.40 52.85
CA THR A 453 -15.99 17.53 52.01
C THR A 453 -15.13 16.25 51.94
N THR A 454 -15.08 15.48 53.05
CA THR A 454 -14.38 14.19 53.10
C THR A 454 -15.03 13.16 52.15
N VAL A 455 -16.37 13.14 52.11
CA VAL A 455 -17.11 12.24 51.20
C VAL A 455 -16.90 12.67 49.76
N VAL A 456 -17.02 13.95 49.44
CA VAL A 456 -16.82 14.48 48.09
C VAL A 456 -15.43 14.16 47.55
N VAL A 457 -14.36 14.38 48.34
CA VAL A 457 -13.01 14.06 47.94
C VAL A 457 -12.86 12.57 47.66
N ALA A 458 -13.43 11.72 48.48
CA ALA A 458 -13.37 10.25 48.29
C ALA A 458 -14.16 9.80 47.03
N GLU A 459 -15.33 10.40 46.77
CA GLU A 459 -16.13 10.10 45.57
C GLU A 459 -15.45 10.57 44.29
N ILE A 460 -14.84 11.75 44.28
CA ILE A 460 -14.05 12.25 43.14
C ILE A 460 -12.86 11.31 42.87
N GLN A 461 -12.15 10.90 43.92
CA GLN A 461 -11.02 10.00 43.78
C GLN A 461 -11.46 8.61 43.25
N LEU A 462 -12.60 8.08 43.72
CA LEU A 462 -13.14 6.83 43.21
C LEU A 462 -13.44 6.89 41.72
N LEU A 463 -14.04 7.98 41.25
CA LEU A 463 -14.28 8.17 39.81
C LEU A 463 -12.97 8.25 39.05
N ALA A 464 -11.98 9.01 39.54
CA ALA A 464 -10.66 9.14 38.91
C ALA A 464 -9.94 7.78 38.82
N ASP A 465 -9.96 6.95 39.87
CA ASP A 465 -9.38 5.61 39.90
C ASP A 465 -10.10 4.68 38.90
N GLN A 466 -11.44 4.77 38.77
CA GLN A 466 -12.22 3.99 37.82
C GLN A 466 -11.93 4.40 36.36
N GLU A 467 -11.77 5.69 36.09
CA GLU A 467 -11.37 6.19 34.77
C GLU A 467 -9.94 5.77 34.43
N ALA A 468 -9.01 5.80 35.40
CA ALA A 468 -7.65 5.33 35.24
C ALA A 468 -7.58 3.82 34.92
N GLU A 469 -8.34 3.00 35.63
CA GLU A 469 -8.46 1.56 35.37
C GLU A 469 -9.00 1.28 33.97
N LEU A 470 -10.07 1.98 33.55
CA LEU A 470 -10.65 1.84 32.22
C LEU A 470 -9.66 2.25 31.12
N THR A 471 -8.95 3.36 31.33
CA THR A 471 -7.91 3.86 30.40
C THR A 471 -6.73 2.88 30.28
N ALA A 472 -6.25 2.36 31.40
CA ALA A 472 -5.18 1.36 31.41
C ALA A 472 -5.62 0.08 30.65
N ARG A 473 -6.85 -0.36 30.83
CA ARG A 473 -7.42 -1.52 30.11
C ARG A 473 -7.61 -1.25 28.63
N GLN A 474 -8.10 -0.07 28.25
CA GLN A 474 -8.17 0.37 26.86
C GLN A 474 -6.79 0.31 26.20
N ASN A 475 -5.77 0.94 26.82
CA ASN A 475 -4.41 0.96 26.30
C ASN A 475 -3.83 -0.46 26.15
N LEU A 476 -4.17 -1.37 27.04
CA LEU A 476 -3.76 -2.75 26.97
C LEU A 476 -4.37 -3.51 25.77
N PHE A 477 -5.64 -3.23 25.41
CA PHE A 477 -6.26 -3.72 24.16
C PHE A 477 -5.55 -3.15 22.93
N LEU A 478 -5.28 -1.85 22.93
CA LEU A 478 -4.59 -1.18 21.81
C LEU A 478 -3.17 -1.74 21.62
N ALA A 479 -2.41 -1.92 22.70
CA ALA A 479 -1.09 -2.55 22.66
C ALA A 479 -1.15 -4.00 22.13
N SER A 480 -2.20 -4.75 22.47
CA SER A 480 -2.41 -6.09 21.93
C SER A 480 -2.66 -6.09 20.42
N VAL A 481 -3.46 -5.15 19.90
CA VAL A 481 -3.68 -4.97 18.45
C VAL A 481 -2.37 -4.61 17.77
N ASN A 482 -1.68 -3.59 18.28
CA ASN A 482 -0.42 -3.13 17.73
C ASN A 482 0.65 -4.22 17.70
N LEU A 483 0.74 -5.06 18.74
CA LEU A 483 1.65 -6.19 18.75
C LEU A 483 1.36 -7.18 17.61
N ILE A 484 0.08 -7.52 17.36
CA ILE A 484 -0.30 -8.43 16.29
C ILE A 484 0.09 -7.82 14.93
N VAL A 485 -0.16 -6.54 14.73
CA VAL A 485 0.22 -5.80 13.52
C VAL A 485 1.74 -5.73 13.36
N ALA A 486 2.47 -5.43 14.44
CA ALA A 486 3.93 -5.40 14.44
C ALA A 486 4.55 -6.78 14.12
N LEU A 487 3.84 -7.86 14.41
CA LEU A 487 4.21 -9.23 14.03
C LEU A 487 3.79 -9.61 12.60
N GLY A 488 3.14 -8.69 11.86
CA GLY A 488 2.73 -8.87 10.47
C GLY A 488 1.30 -9.36 10.25
N GLY A 489 0.44 -9.42 11.30
CA GLY A 489 -0.99 -9.72 11.16
C GLY A 489 -1.33 -11.08 10.52
N GLY A 490 -0.37 -12.02 10.45
CA GLY A 490 -0.57 -13.31 9.79
C GLY A 490 -0.18 -13.34 8.31
N TRP A 491 0.36 -12.26 7.77
CA TRP A 491 0.91 -12.22 6.41
C TRP A 491 2.19 -13.06 6.27
N ASP A 492 2.51 -13.47 5.03
CA ASP A 492 3.71 -14.23 4.69
C ASP A 492 4.19 -13.87 3.28
N THR A 493 5.50 -13.83 3.06
CA THR A 493 6.11 -13.56 1.75
C THR A 493 5.69 -14.55 0.64
N LEU A 494 5.19 -15.72 1.01
CA LEU A 494 4.64 -16.71 0.06
C LEU A 494 3.36 -16.21 -0.65
N LEU A 495 2.71 -15.17 -0.11
CA LEU A 495 1.55 -14.53 -0.74
C LEU A 495 1.95 -13.58 -1.87
N LEU A 496 3.22 -13.18 -1.97
CA LEU A 496 3.69 -12.33 -3.05
C LEU A 496 3.67 -13.05 -4.39
N PRO A 497 3.23 -12.37 -5.47
CA PRO A 497 3.28 -12.93 -6.81
C PRO A 497 4.74 -13.17 -7.22
N THR A 498 5.01 -14.32 -7.81
CA THR A 498 6.33 -14.66 -8.33
C THR A 498 6.64 -13.85 -9.60
N GLN A 499 7.93 -13.67 -9.90
CA GLN A 499 8.36 -13.00 -11.14
C GLN A 499 7.75 -13.65 -12.39
N VAL A 500 7.65 -14.98 -12.41
CA VAL A 500 7.08 -15.74 -13.53
C VAL A 500 5.59 -15.42 -13.70
N GLN A 501 4.81 -15.36 -12.62
CA GLN A 501 3.40 -15.00 -12.68
C GLN A 501 3.18 -13.60 -13.24
N LEU A 502 3.97 -12.61 -12.80
CA LEU A 502 3.85 -11.23 -13.26
C LEU A 502 4.27 -11.03 -14.73
N GLN A 503 5.19 -11.84 -15.24
CA GLN A 503 5.70 -11.73 -16.62
C GLN A 503 4.84 -12.49 -17.63
N HIS A 504 4.02 -13.45 -17.21
CA HIS A 504 3.17 -14.25 -18.12
C HIS A 504 1.93 -13.52 -18.64
N ASP A 505 1.55 -12.40 -18.10
CA ASP A 505 0.36 -11.62 -18.49
C ASP A 505 0.55 -10.81 -19.79
N PHE A 506 1.68 -11.01 -20.50
CA PHE A 506 1.95 -10.28 -21.74
C PHE A 506 1.10 -10.78 -22.90
N SER A 507 0.29 -9.89 -23.50
CA SER A 507 -0.47 -10.15 -24.73
C SER A 507 -0.13 -9.07 -25.78
N LEU A 508 0.17 -9.52 -27.02
CA LEU A 508 0.40 -8.62 -28.17
C LEU A 508 -0.88 -7.94 -28.67
N LEU A 509 -2.04 -8.49 -28.32
CA LEU A 509 -3.33 -7.89 -28.66
C LEU A 509 -3.85 -7.14 -27.44
N PRO A 510 -4.48 -5.96 -27.65
CA PRO A 510 -5.14 -5.29 -26.56
C PRO A 510 -6.20 -6.24 -26.00
N GLN A 511 -6.03 -6.70 -24.78
CA GLN A 511 -7.12 -7.31 -24.06
C GLN A 511 -8.11 -6.18 -23.80
N LEU A 512 -9.18 -6.15 -24.59
CA LEU A 512 -10.38 -5.39 -24.26
C LEU A 512 -11.04 -6.13 -23.08
N GLU A 513 -10.30 -6.21 -21.95
CA GLU A 513 -10.94 -6.57 -20.71
C GLU A 513 -11.99 -5.50 -20.46
N SER A 514 -13.23 -5.94 -20.33
CA SER A 514 -14.28 -5.17 -19.70
C SER A 514 -13.65 -4.48 -18.49
N GLN A 515 -13.72 -3.15 -18.44
CA GLN A 515 -13.31 -2.39 -17.26
C GLN A 515 -13.75 -3.19 -16.03
N PRO A 516 -12.90 -3.33 -14.99
CA PRO A 516 -13.37 -3.93 -13.75
C PRO A 516 -14.66 -3.22 -13.43
N SER A 517 -15.73 -3.98 -13.34
CA SER A 517 -17.07 -3.43 -13.10
C SER A 517 -16.90 -2.48 -11.94
N PRO A 518 -17.34 -1.20 -12.04
CA PRO A 518 -17.29 -0.31 -10.90
C PRO A 518 -17.91 -1.11 -9.78
N VAL A 519 -17.14 -1.33 -8.71
CA VAL A 519 -17.43 -2.18 -7.54
C VAL A 519 -18.91 -2.45 -7.50
N GLU A 520 -19.33 -3.70 -7.76
CA GLU A 520 -20.76 -4.05 -7.79
C GLU A 520 -21.32 -3.43 -6.52
N THR A 521 -22.11 -2.38 -6.70
CA THR A 521 -22.84 -1.78 -5.59
C THR A 521 -23.62 -2.91 -5.01
N ILE A 522 -23.24 -3.35 -3.81
CA ILE A 522 -23.92 -4.42 -3.07
C ILE A 522 -25.41 -4.14 -3.25
N PRO A 523 -26.20 -5.10 -3.77
CA PRO A 523 -27.62 -4.87 -4.02
C PRO A 523 -28.21 -4.30 -2.73
N SER A 524 -28.95 -3.20 -2.83
CA SER A 524 -29.59 -2.52 -1.71
C SER A 524 -30.47 -3.43 -0.86
N ASP A 525 -30.84 -4.60 -1.37
CA ASP A 525 -31.71 -5.59 -0.72
C ASP A 525 -31.02 -6.40 0.40
N ILE A 526 -29.66 -6.35 0.50
CA ILE A 526 -28.92 -6.98 1.61
C ILE A 526 -28.71 -5.99 2.78
N LEU A 527 -28.99 -4.71 2.57
CA LEU A 527 -28.67 -3.62 3.50
C LEU A 527 -29.84 -3.14 4.35
N VAL A 528 -31.02 -3.76 4.28
CA VAL A 528 -32.14 -3.41 5.17
C VAL A 528 -32.02 -4.23 6.44
N PRO A 529 -31.49 -3.68 7.55
CA PRO A 529 -31.68 -4.31 8.85
C PRO A 529 -33.19 -4.36 9.13
N PRO A 530 -33.69 -5.41 9.81
CA PRO A 530 -35.10 -5.44 10.22
C PRO A 530 -35.42 -4.17 11.02
N PRO A 531 -36.62 -3.58 10.84
CA PRO A 531 -36.99 -2.38 11.51
C PRO A 531 -36.85 -2.55 13.04
N LEU A 532 -36.11 -1.63 13.66
CA LEU A 532 -35.98 -1.58 15.12
C LEU A 532 -37.40 -1.53 15.74
N ALA A 533 -37.65 -2.40 16.70
CA ALA A 533 -38.88 -2.36 17.49
C ALA A 533 -39.05 -0.95 18.07
N PRO A 534 -40.27 -0.39 18.06
CA PRO A 534 -40.53 0.93 18.60
C PRO A 534 -40.18 0.96 20.10
N PRO A 535 -39.65 2.09 20.61
CA PRO A 535 -39.37 2.23 22.03
C PRO A 535 -40.64 2.01 22.86
N PRO A 536 -40.55 1.41 24.06
CA PRO A 536 -41.69 1.25 24.92
C PRO A 536 -42.30 2.62 25.23
N ALA A 537 -43.62 2.74 25.07
CA ALA A 537 -44.37 3.95 25.35
C ALA A 537 -44.09 4.41 26.77
N GLU A 538 -43.61 5.65 26.94
CA GLU A 538 -43.59 6.33 28.23
C GLU A 538 -45.04 6.40 28.74
N GLN A 539 -45.29 5.67 29.82
CA GLN A 539 -46.53 5.88 30.61
C GLN A 539 -46.37 7.21 31.35
N GLN A 540 -47.28 8.12 31.07
CA GLN A 540 -47.47 9.39 31.76
C GLN A 540 -47.80 9.20 33.24
#